data_4019eca109a579b2816243e6a393c2ed
#
_entry.id   4019eca109a579b2816243e6a393c2ed
#
_cell.length_a   1.000
_cell.length_b   1.000
_cell.length_c   1.000
_cell.angle_alpha   90.00
_cell.angle_beta   90.00
_cell.angle_gamma   90.00
#
_symmetry.space_group_name_H-M   'P 1'
#
loop_
_entity.id
_entity.type
_entity.pdbx_description
1 polymer ?
#
loop_
_entity_poly.entity_id
_entity_poly.type
_entity_poly.pdbx_seq_one_letter_code
_entity_poly.pdbx_strand_id
1 'polypeptide(L)'
;MKIDYFRYLSVLLLVTCSGLNMACFASPATEKSITKLIQLTELNTLLDQSSNDMQPYFDQKAEDLIKRVTSAQVLNIDEQNAALQVSALLSDLHQQMIHNPKFIQMFKDTFKKTYTEEELQAYITFLSTPMGQTINKKTNKVMSEIYNQTAQLSEQSMTSPEYQKAFQTKLMAIIQPLTTKE
;
A
#
# COMPACT_ATOMS: atom_id res chain seq x y z
N MET A 1 -51.86 -12.88 -64.44
CA MET A 1 -50.45 -13.19 -64.39
C MET A 1 -49.86 -12.38 -63.22
N LYS A 2 -49.91 -12.97 -62.00
CA LYS A 2 -49.38 -12.37 -60.77
C LYS A 2 -47.93 -12.83 -60.64
N ILE A 3 -47.01 -11.91 -60.72
CA ILE A 3 -45.59 -12.16 -60.56
C ILE A 3 -45.30 -12.01 -59.05
N ASP A 4 -44.90 -13.14 -58.46
CA ASP A 4 -44.55 -13.26 -57.01
C ASP A 4 -43.21 -12.58 -56.74
N TYR A 5 -43.29 -11.29 -56.38
CA TYR A 5 -42.14 -10.52 -55.89
C TYR A 5 -41.69 -10.87 -54.47
N PHE A 6 -42.33 -11.87 -53.87
CA PHE A 6 -42.06 -12.22 -52.48
C PHE A 6 -40.94 -13.26 -52.26
N ARG A 7 -40.33 -13.77 -53.36
CA ARG A 7 -39.30 -14.82 -53.23
C ARG A 7 -37.86 -14.36 -53.33
N TYR A 8 -37.58 -13.07 -53.51
CA TYR A 8 -36.24 -12.53 -53.61
C TYR A 8 -35.80 -11.61 -52.47
N LEU A 9 -36.65 -11.49 -51.43
CA LEU A 9 -36.32 -10.62 -50.28
C LEU A 9 -35.74 -11.40 -49.10
N SER A 10 -35.38 -12.67 -49.24
CA SER A 10 -34.90 -13.52 -48.15
C SER A 10 -33.42 -13.94 -48.25
N VAL A 11 -32.64 -13.35 -49.13
CA VAL A 11 -31.21 -13.79 -49.37
C VAL A 11 -30.19 -12.68 -49.11
N LEU A 12 -30.60 -11.53 -48.53
CA LEU A 12 -29.60 -10.46 -48.33
C LEU A 12 -29.62 -9.88 -46.94
N LEU A 13 -29.53 -10.72 -45.88
CA LEU A 13 -29.15 -10.27 -44.55
C LEU A 13 -28.50 -11.38 -43.71
N LEU A 14 -27.54 -12.07 -44.30
CA LEU A 14 -26.49 -12.78 -43.58
C LEU A 14 -25.20 -11.97 -43.72
N VAL A 15 -25.27 -10.68 -43.29
CA VAL A 15 -24.07 -9.98 -42.93
C VAL A 15 -23.57 -10.67 -41.66
N THR A 16 -22.62 -11.55 -41.88
CA THR A 16 -21.75 -12.13 -40.88
C THR A 16 -21.23 -11.02 -40.01
N CYS A 17 -21.85 -10.84 -38.83
CA CYS A 17 -21.19 -10.31 -37.66
C CYS A 17 -20.11 -11.34 -37.27
N SER A 18 -19.10 -11.48 -38.10
CA SER A 18 -17.79 -11.92 -37.68
C SER A 18 -17.32 -10.83 -36.74
N GLY A 19 -17.86 -10.84 -35.51
CA GLY A 19 -17.31 -10.12 -34.38
C GLY A 19 -15.86 -10.57 -34.32
N LEU A 20 -14.99 -9.71 -34.82
CA LEU A 20 -13.61 -9.69 -34.43
C LEU A 20 -13.64 -9.50 -32.89
N ASN A 21 -13.75 -10.64 -32.16
CA ASN A 21 -13.22 -10.74 -30.83
C ASN A 21 -11.71 -10.53 -31.01
N MET A 22 -11.30 -9.28 -31.21
CA MET A 22 -9.98 -8.85 -30.81
C MET A 22 -10.00 -9.06 -29.30
N ALA A 23 -9.58 -10.25 -28.87
CA ALA A 23 -9.05 -10.40 -27.55
C ALA A 23 -7.94 -9.34 -27.49
N CYS A 24 -8.28 -8.19 -26.92
CA CYS A 24 -7.33 -7.15 -26.60
C CYS A 24 -6.44 -7.81 -25.56
N PHE A 25 -5.39 -8.50 -26.01
CA PHE A 25 -4.33 -8.94 -25.11
C PHE A 25 -3.72 -7.64 -24.61
N ALA A 26 -4.16 -7.24 -23.43
CA ALA A 26 -3.60 -6.09 -22.74
C ALA A 26 -2.08 -6.29 -22.69
N SER A 27 -1.35 -5.37 -23.29
CA SER A 27 0.12 -5.46 -23.33
C SER A 27 0.66 -5.34 -21.91
N PRO A 28 1.62 -6.18 -21.52
CA PRO A 28 2.23 -6.03 -20.19
C PRO A 28 2.92 -4.66 -20.08
N ALA A 29 2.81 -4.06 -18.92
CA ALA A 29 3.44 -2.80 -18.58
C ALA A 29 4.95 -2.79 -18.91
N THR A 30 5.41 -1.77 -19.63
CA THR A 30 6.82 -1.64 -19.99
C THR A 30 7.64 -0.99 -18.88
N GLU A 31 8.92 -1.33 -18.78
CA GLU A 31 9.87 -0.70 -17.85
C GLU A 31 9.93 0.82 -18.02
N LYS A 32 9.81 1.31 -19.25
CA LYS A 32 9.81 2.75 -19.56
C LYS A 32 8.60 3.44 -18.93
N SER A 33 7.42 2.88 -19.09
CA SER A 33 6.17 3.43 -18.55
C SER A 33 6.17 3.38 -17.02
N ILE A 34 6.61 2.29 -16.43
CA ILE A 34 6.75 2.15 -14.97
C ILE A 34 7.73 3.18 -14.42
N THR A 35 8.90 3.34 -15.04
CA THR A 35 9.89 4.34 -14.62
C THR A 35 9.33 5.76 -14.71
N LYS A 36 8.60 6.08 -15.78
CA LYS A 36 7.95 7.37 -15.94
C LYS A 36 6.88 7.61 -14.88
N LEU A 37 6.09 6.60 -14.55
CA LEU A 37 5.08 6.68 -13.49
C LEU A 37 5.74 6.93 -12.13
N ILE A 38 6.80 6.19 -11.78
CA ILE A 38 7.56 6.37 -10.53
C ILE A 38 8.07 7.83 -10.40
N GLN A 39 8.55 8.42 -11.50
CA GLN A 39 8.98 9.82 -11.50
C GLN A 39 7.81 10.78 -11.26
N LEU A 40 6.67 10.57 -11.94
CA LEU A 40 5.50 11.45 -11.85
C LEU A 40 4.78 11.34 -10.50
N THR A 41 4.84 10.19 -9.85
CA THR A 41 4.28 9.99 -8.50
C THR A 41 5.19 10.50 -7.39
N GLU A 42 6.40 10.97 -7.72
CA GLU A 42 7.39 11.40 -6.72
C GLU A 42 7.64 10.30 -5.66
N LEU A 43 7.73 9.03 -6.09
CA LEU A 43 7.79 7.87 -5.19
C LEU A 43 8.88 8.02 -4.12
N ASN A 44 10.08 8.49 -4.49
CA ASN A 44 11.17 8.66 -3.52
C ASN A 44 10.77 9.65 -2.41
N THR A 45 10.16 10.77 -2.78
CA THR A 45 9.66 11.76 -1.80
C THR A 45 8.61 11.16 -0.86
N LEU A 46 7.72 10.31 -1.40
CA LEU A 46 6.72 9.61 -0.59
C LEU A 46 7.35 8.60 0.37
N LEU A 47 8.37 7.88 -0.07
CA LEU A 47 9.12 6.96 0.77
C LEU A 47 9.85 7.70 1.91
N ASP A 48 10.49 8.83 1.60
CA ASP A 48 11.15 9.66 2.61
C ASP A 48 10.16 10.22 3.64
N GLN A 49 9.00 10.70 3.18
CA GLN A 49 7.93 11.19 4.07
C GLN A 49 7.41 10.05 4.97
N SER A 50 7.13 8.89 4.37
CA SER A 50 6.69 7.71 5.13
C SER A 50 7.73 7.28 6.18
N SER A 51 9.02 7.39 5.87
CA SER A 51 10.10 7.09 6.81
C SER A 51 10.11 8.07 7.99
N ASN A 52 9.91 9.36 7.73
CA ASN A 52 9.80 10.37 8.79
C ASN A 52 8.57 10.13 9.67
N ASP A 53 7.45 9.73 9.09
CA ASP A 53 6.22 9.40 9.82
C ASP A 53 6.41 8.17 10.73
N MET A 54 7.39 7.32 10.45
CA MET A 54 7.75 6.15 11.29
C MET A 54 8.67 6.48 12.47
N GLN A 55 9.19 7.71 12.59
CA GLN A 55 10.11 8.07 13.68
C GLN A 55 9.56 7.75 15.08
N PRO A 56 8.30 8.07 15.42
CA PRO A 56 7.74 7.71 16.74
C PRO A 56 7.74 6.20 17.00
N TYR A 57 7.54 5.39 15.96
CA TYR A 57 7.62 3.94 16.09
C TYR A 57 9.05 3.48 16.39
N PHE A 58 10.06 4.07 15.74
CA PHE A 58 11.46 3.75 16.02
C PHE A 58 11.85 4.17 17.45
N ASP A 59 11.39 5.34 17.89
CA ASP A 59 11.63 5.82 19.25
C ASP A 59 11.06 4.85 20.30
N GLN A 60 9.81 4.43 20.13
CA GLN A 60 9.19 3.45 21.02
C GLN A 60 9.91 2.10 21.00
N LYS A 61 10.29 1.59 19.82
CA LYS A 61 11.01 0.32 19.73
C LYS A 61 12.39 0.36 20.36
N ALA A 62 13.08 1.48 20.23
CA ALA A 62 14.36 1.72 20.87
C ALA A 62 14.22 1.75 22.40
N GLU A 63 13.25 2.49 22.92
CA GLU A 63 12.95 2.55 24.34
C GLU A 63 12.61 1.17 24.92
N ASP A 64 11.72 0.42 24.25
CA ASP A 64 11.34 -0.95 24.63
C ASP A 64 12.55 -1.90 24.62
N LEU A 65 13.46 -1.73 23.66
CA LEU A 65 14.68 -2.54 23.58
C LEU A 65 15.60 -2.26 24.77
N ILE A 66 15.88 -0.99 25.05
CA ILE A 66 16.75 -0.60 26.17
C ILE A 66 16.15 -1.06 27.50
N LYS A 67 14.85 -0.83 27.74
CA LYS A 67 14.16 -1.33 28.96
C LYS A 67 14.32 -2.84 29.14
N ARG A 68 14.20 -3.61 28.06
CA ARG A 68 14.39 -5.08 28.13
C ARG A 68 15.82 -5.48 28.45
N VAL A 69 16.79 -4.81 27.84
CA VAL A 69 18.22 -5.15 28.02
C VAL A 69 18.70 -4.77 29.43
N THR A 70 18.24 -3.63 29.95
CA THR A 70 18.65 -3.13 31.29
C THR A 70 17.73 -3.61 32.40
N SER A 71 16.58 -4.24 32.09
CA SER A 71 15.51 -4.57 33.04
C SER A 71 14.95 -3.35 33.75
N ALA A 72 15.10 -2.15 33.18
CA ALA A 72 14.61 -0.90 33.72
C ALA A 72 13.12 -0.72 33.45
N GLN A 73 12.37 -0.23 34.45
CA GLN A 73 10.98 0.19 34.24
C GLN A 73 10.90 1.64 33.74
N VAL A 74 11.81 2.48 34.22
CA VAL A 74 11.96 3.88 33.82
C VAL A 74 13.43 4.07 33.42
N LEU A 75 13.66 4.64 32.25
CA LEU A 75 15.01 4.89 31.74
C LEU A 75 15.67 6.07 32.45
N ASN A 76 16.89 5.90 32.91
CA ASN A 76 17.75 6.98 33.33
C ASN A 76 18.34 7.76 32.14
N ILE A 77 19.13 8.80 32.40
CA ILE A 77 19.66 9.69 31.35
C ILE A 77 20.53 8.93 30.35
N ASP A 78 21.39 8.03 30.82
CA ASP A 78 22.29 7.26 29.96
C ASP A 78 21.50 6.26 29.09
N GLU A 79 20.50 5.62 29.66
CA GLU A 79 19.60 4.72 28.95
C GLU A 79 18.72 5.46 27.93
N GLN A 80 18.25 6.67 28.25
CA GLN A 80 17.55 7.53 27.28
C GLN A 80 18.45 7.90 26.10
N ASN A 81 19.70 8.28 26.37
CA ASN A 81 20.68 8.56 25.32
C ASN A 81 20.98 7.31 24.46
N ALA A 82 21.05 6.12 25.07
CA ALA A 82 21.18 4.89 24.34
C ALA A 82 19.94 4.60 23.47
N ALA A 83 18.74 4.84 23.98
CA ALA A 83 17.50 4.70 23.21
C ALA A 83 17.48 5.63 22.00
N LEU A 84 17.88 6.90 22.14
CA LEU A 84 17.98 7.83 21.02
C LEU A 84 18.96 7.32 19.94
N GLN A 85 20.11 6.78 20.33
CA GLN A 85 21.08 6.21 19.39
C GLN A 85 20.52 4.98 18.67
N VAL A 86 19.82 4.11 19.37
CA VAL A 86 19.15 2.95 18.77
C VAL A 86 18.03 3.39 17.83
N SER A 87 17.23 4.40 18.18
CA SER A 87 16.20 4.96 17.31
C SER A 87 16.81 5.50 16.01
N ALA A 88 17.89 6.27 16.10
CA ALA A 88 18.62 6.77 14.93
C ALA A 88 19.15 5.62 14.07
N LEU A 89 19.70 4.57 14.67
CA LEU A 89 20.16 3.38 13.95
C LEU A 89 19.00 2.68 13.21
N LEU A 90 17.84 2.53 13.84
CA LEU A 90 16.66 1.94 13.20
C LEU A 90 16.17 2.79 12.02
N SER A 91 16.16 4.11 12.18
CA SER A 91 15.83 5.06 11.11
C SER A 91 16.79 4.94 9.92
N ASP A 92 18.11 4.91 10.18
CA ASP A 92 19.14 4.77 9.15
C ASP A 92 19.01 3.44 8.40
N LEU A 93 18.80 2.33 9.10
CA LEU A 93 18.58 1.03 8.48
C LEU A 93 17.32 1.02 7.62
N HIS A 94 16.25 1.67 8.07
CA HIS A 94 15.02 1.80 7.29
C HIS A 94 15.27 2.62 6.02
N GLN A 95 15.95 3.76 6.12
CA GLN A 95 16.34 4.59 4.98
C GLN A 95 17.16 3.80 3.96
N GLN A 96 18.16 3.06 4.40
CA GLN A 96 18.96 2.20 3.52
C GLN A 96 18.11 1.14 2.82
N MET A 97 17.11 0.59 3.51
CA MET A 97 16.21 -0.42 2.95
C MET A 97 15.32 0.18 1.85
N ILE A 98 14.66 1.31 2.10
CA ILE A 98 13.72 1.91 1.14
C ILE A 98 14.43 2.47 -0.10
N HIS A 99 15.69 2.86 0.00
CA HIS A 99 16.52 3.31 -1.12
C HIS A 99 17.32 2.17 -1.78
N ASN A 100 17.17 0.94 -1.29
CA ASN A 100 17.84 -0.20 -1.91
C ASN A 100 17.30 -0.46 -3.33
N PRO A 101 18.16 -0.64 -4.35
CA PRO A 101 17.72 -0.96 -5.71
C PRO A 101 16.76 -2.16 -5.80
N LYS A 102 16.93 -3.17 -4.92
CA LYS A 102 16.02 -4.32 -4.87
C LYS A 102 14.61 -3.93 -4.42
N PHE A 103 14.49 -2.96 -3.49
CA PHE A 103 13.20 -2.45 -3.05
C PHE A 103 12.48 -1.70 -4.19
N ILE A 104 13.20 -0.84 -4.91
CA ILE A 104 12.67 -0.16 -6.10
C ILE A 104 12.29 -1.17 -7.20
N GLN A 105 13.09 -2.22 -7.39
CA GLN A 105 12.74 -3.28 -8.35
C GLN A 105 11.46 -4.01 -7.94
N MET A 106 11.26 -4.31 -6.65
CA MET A 106 10.02 -4.89 -6.15
C MET A 106 8.80 -4.02 -6.48
N PHE A 107 8.91 -2.69 -6.36
CA PHE A 107 7.87 -1.76 -6.79
C PHE A 107 7.58 -1.90 -8.28
N LYS A 108 8.61 -1.87 -9.12
CA LYS A 108 8.46 -2.04 -10.57
C LYS A 108 7.77 -3.35 -10.93
N ASP A 109 8.19 -4.44 -10.30
CA ASP A 109 7.60 -5.77 -10.54
C ASP A 109 6.12 -5.81 -10.12
N THR A 110 5.76 -5.11 -9.04
CA THR A 110 4.38 -5.00 -8.59
C THR A 110 3.53 -4.23 -9.59
N PHE A 111 4.01 -3.09 -10.08
CA PHE A 111 3.32 -2.33 -11.14
C PHE A 111 3.14 -3.17 -12.40
N LYS A 112 4.19 -3.88 -12.82
CA LYS A 112 4.16 -4.75 -14.00
C LYS A 112 3.15 -5.90 -13.91
N LYS A 113 2.91 -6.40 -12.70
CA LYS A 113 1.91 -7.45 -12.44
C LYS A 113 0.49 -6.91 -12.34
N THR A 114 0.34 -5.65 -11.93
CA THR A 114 -0.95 -5.05 -11.56
C THR A 114 -1.60 -4.32 -12.73
N TYR A 115 -0.79 -3.67 -13.58
CA TYR A 115 -1.28 -2.79 -14.63
C TYR A 115 -0.91 -3.28 -16.02
N THR A 116 -1.80 -3.02 -16.98
CA THR A 116 -1.51 -3.11 -18.40
C THR A 116 -0.76 -1.86 -18.88
N GLU A 117 -0.14 -1.93 -20.05
CA GLU A 117 0.52 -0.78 -20.66
C GLU A 117 -0.47 0.36 -20.92
N GLU A 118 -1.67 0.04 -21.40
CA GLU A 118 -2.73 1.01 -21.69
C GLU A 118 -3.18 1.75 -20.43
N GLU A 119 -3.37 1.05 -19.31
CA GLU A 119 -3.72 1.64 -18.02
C GLU A 119 -2.60 2.55 -17.50
N LEU A 120 -1.33 2.12 -17.62
CA LEU A 120 -0.20 2.96 -17.24
C LEU A 120 -0.09 4.22 -18.10
N GLN A 121 -0.30 4.13 -19.41
CA GLN A 121 -0.27 5.28 -20.30
C GLN A 121 -1.40 6.28 -19.97
N ALA A 122 -2.60 5.78 -19.66
CA ALA A 122 -3.70 6.64 -19.21
C ALA A 122 -3.35 7.36 -17.90
N TYR A 123 -2.78 6.63 -16.94
CA TYR A 123 -2.36 7.20 -15.65
C TYR A 123 -1.21 8.20 -15.79
N ILE A 124 -0.20 7.89 -16.62
CA ILE A 124 0.89 8.80 -16.96
C ILE A 124 0.35 10.09 -17.60
N THR A 125 -0.58 9.96 -18.55
CA THR A 125 -1.22 11.10 -19.20
C THR A 125 -1.93 11.99 -18.18
N PHE A 126 -2.71 11.41 -17.27
CA PHE A 126 -3.37 12.13 -16.19
C PHE A 126 -2.36 12.84 -15.29
N LEU A 127 -1.34 12.14 -14.79
CA LEU A 127 -0.31 12.69 -13.90
C LEU A 127 0.60 13.72 -14.59
N SER A 128 0.66 13.74 -15.90
CA SER A 128 1.41 14.76 -16.66
C SER A 128 0.69 16.11 -16.70
N THR A 129 -0.54 16.19 -16.23
CA THR A 129 -1.31 17.45 -16.13
C THR A 129 -1.14 18.12 -14.77
N PRO A 130 -1.21 19.47 -14.68
CA PRO A 130 -1.17 20.18 -13.38
C PRO A 130 -2.29 19.71 -12.42
N MET A 131 -3.47 19.40 -12.95
CA MET A 131 -4.60 18.91 -12.16
C MET A 131 -4.31 17.50 -11.64
N GLY A 132 -3.77 16.61 -12.48
CA GLY A 132 -3.39 15.25 -12.09
C GLY A 132 -2.35 15.27 -10.97
N GLN A 133 -1.33 16.12 -11.06
CA GLN A 133 -0.34 16.31 -10.00
C GLN A 133 -0.98 16.80 -8.69
N THR A 134 -1.88 17.77 -8.79
CA THR A 134 -2.59 18.30 -7.62
C THR A 134 -3.45 17.23 -6.95
N ILE A 135 -4.18 16.44 -7.73
CA ILE A 135 -5.02 15.34 -7.22
C ILE A 135 -4.14 14.27 -6.58
N ASN A 136 -3.05 13.86 -7.24
CA ASN A 136 -2.12 12.87 -6.71
C ASN A 136 -1.58 13.27 -5.32
N LYS A 137 -1.08 14.51 -5.19
CA LYS A 137 -0.58 15.03 -3.90
C LYS A 137 -1.67 15.04 -2.81
N LYS A 138 -2.89 15.46 -3.15
CA LYS A 138 -4.02 15.46 -2.21
C LYS A 138 -4.43 14.04 -1.82
N THR A 139 -4.44 13.10 -2.75
CA THR A 139 -4.76 11.70 -2.47
C THR A 139 -3.75 11.09 -1.50
N ASN A 140 -2.46 11.33 -1.72
CA ASN A 140 -1.41 10.85 -0.83
C ASN A 140 -1.58 11.41 0.60
N LYS A 141 -1.88 12.73 0.71
CA LYS A 141 -2.17 13.36 2.01
C LYS A 141 -3.38 12.74 2.69
N VAL A 142 -4.48 12.56 1.96
CA VAL A 142 -5.70 11.93 2.51
C VAL A 142 -5.41 10.51 2.99
N MET A 143 -4.66 9.72 2.24
CA MET A 143 -4.30 8.36 2.65
C MET A 143 -3.44 8.35 3.92
N SER A 144 -2.46 9.24 4.03
CA SER A 144 -1.66 9.40 5.24
C SER A 144 -2.52 9.80 6.45
N GLU A 145 -3.43 10.75 6.28
CA GLU A 145 -4.35 11.18 7.34
C GLU A 145 -5.28 10.03 7.79
N ILE A 146 -5.84 9.27 6.84
CA ILE A 146 -6.68 8.10 7.16
C ILE A 146 -5.87 7.06 7.94
N TYR A 147 -4.64 6.79 7.51
CA TYR A 147 -3.77 5.85 8.21
C TYR A 147 -3.51 6.28 9.66
N ASN A 148 -3.12 7.54 9.86
CA ASN A 148 -2.85 8.10 11.18
C ASN A 148 -4.09 8.10 12.09
N GLN A 149 -5.25 8.49 11.56
CA GLN A 149 -6.52 8.46 12.29
C GLN A 149 -6.93 7.03 12.67
N THR A 150 -6.70 6.05 11.78
CA THR A 150 -6.98 4.65 12.06
C THR A 150 -6.06 4.11 13.16
N ALA A 151 -4.78 4.48 13.15
CA ALA A 151 -3.84 4.11 14.19
C ALA A 151 -4.25 4.68 15.55
N GLN A 152 -4.58 5.99 15.61
CA GLN A 152 -5.07 6.64 16.83
C GLN A 152 -6.37 6.03 17.35
N LEU A 153 -7.33 5.75 16.47
CA LEU A 153 -8.59 5.12 16.85
C LEU A 153 -8.36 3.70 17.39
N SER A 154 -7.44 2.95 16.78
CA SER A 154 -7.05 1.62 17.28
C SER A 154 -6.44 1.70 18.67
N GLU A 155 -5.55 2.64 18.92
CA GLU A 155 -4.94 2.86 20.23
C GLU A 155 -5.98 3.25 21.29
N GLN A 156 -6.85 4.21 20.98
CA GLN A 156 -7.95 4.62 21.85
C GLN A 156 -8.91 3.45 22.16
N SER A 157 -9.21 2.65 21.16
CA SER A 157 -10.05 1.46 21.33
C SER A 157 -9.39 0.44 22.26
N MET A 158 -8.09 0.18 22.07
CA MET A 158 -7.33 -0.77 22.90
C MET A 158 -7.22 -0.35 24.37
N THR A 159 -7.20 0.95 24.63
CA THR A 159 -7.15 1.51 26.00
C THR A 159 -8.51 1.61 26.67
N SER A 160 -9.61 1.44 25.94
CA SER A 160 -10.96 1.49 26.53
C SER A 160 -11.20 0.33 27.51
N PRO A 161 -11.83 0.57 28.67
CA PRO A 161 -12.11 -0.50 29.64
C PRO A 161 -12.95 -1.64 29.08
N GLU A 162 -13.88 -1.32 28.17
CA GLU A 162 -14.74 -2.30 27.51
C GLU A 162 -13.93 -3.22 26.61
N TYR A 163 -13.04 -2.65 25.78
CA TYR A 163 -12.17 -3.45 24.91
C TYR A 163 -11.21 -4.31 25.73
N GLN A 164 -10.58 -3.76 26.78
CA GLN A 164 -9.67 -4.50 27.64
C GLN A 164 -10.37 -5.69 28.29
N LYS A 165 -11.59 -5.51 28.81
CA LYS A 165 -12.38 -6.60 29.37
C LYS A 165 -12.73 -7.68 28.34
N ALA A 166 -13.17 -7.27 27.14
CA ALA A 166 -13.48 -8.18 26.05
C ALA A 166 -12.23 -8.94 25.58
N PHE A 167 -11.10 -8.25 25.47
CA PHE A 167 -9.82 -8.85 25.09
C PHE A 167 -9.36 -9.86 26.14
N GLN A 168 -9.36 -9.50 27.43
CA GLN A 168 -9.00 -10.41 28.51
C GLN A 168 -9.87 -11.66 28.53
N THR A 169 -11.19 -11.51 28.38
CA THR A 169 -12.12 -12.65 28.35
C THR A 169 -11.78 -13.62 27.22
N LYS A 170 -11.54 -13.09 26.01
CA LYS A 170 -11.16 -13.91 24.84
C LYS A 170 -9.77 -14.54 25.00
N LEU A 171 -8.82 -13.78 25.52
CA LEU A 171 -7.46 -14.25 25.77
C LEU A 171 -7.47 -15.41 26.79
N MET A 172 -8.19 -15.27 27.90
CA MET A 172 -8.30 -16.35 28.89
C MET A 172 -8.95 -17.60 28.30
N ALA A 173 -9.98 -17.47 27.47
CA ALA A 173 -10.58 -18.62 26.78
C ALA A 173 -9.59 -19.35 25.86
N ILE A 174 -8.63 -18.62 25.26
CA ILE A 174 -7.58 -19.22 24.42
C ILE A 174 -6.48 -19.90 25.25
N ILE A 175 -6.10 -19.27 26.37
CA ILE A 175 -4.96 -19.74 27.19
C ILE A 175 -5.36 -20.87 28.13
N GLN A 176 -6.58 -20.83 28.68
CA GLN A 176 -7.06 -21.83 29.65
C GLN A 176 -6.82 -23.29 29.23
N PRO A 177 -7.08 -23.71 27.97
CA PRO A 177 -6.80 -25.09 27.55
C PRO A 177 -5.31 -25.45 27.53
N LEU A 178 -4.42 -24.46 27.52
CA LEU A 178 -2.97 -24.65 27.51
C LEU A 178 -2.41 -24.82 28.93
N THR A 179 -3.08 -24.25 29.93
CA THR A 179 -2.66 -24.29 31.34
C THR A 179 -3.28 -25.45 32.12
N THR A 180 -4.29 -26.13 31.59
CA THR A 180 -4.99 -27.29 32.24
C THR A 180 -4.47 -28.64 31.72
N LYS A 181 -3.38 -28.69 30.97
CA LYS A 181 -2.73 -29.95 30.60
C LYS A 181 -1.61 -30.25 31.62
N GLU A 182 -2.01 -30.75 32.81
CA GLU A 182 -1.18 -31.59 33.65
C GLU A 182 -1.77 -33.01 33.69
#